data_c5c6923423511a1d9732d399baf25be5
#
_entry.id   c5c6923423511a1d9732d399baf25be5
#
_cell.length_a   1.000
_cell.length_b   1.000
_cell.length_c   1.000
_cell.angle_alpha   90.00
_cell.angle_beta   90.00
_cell.angle_gamma   90.00
#
_symmetry.space_group_name_H-M   'P 1'
#
loop_
_entity.id
_entity.type
_entity.pdbx_description
1 polymer ?
#
loop_
_entity_poly.entity_id
_entity_poly.type
_entity_poly.pdbx_seq_one_letter_code
_entity_poly.pdbx_strand_id
1 'polypeptide(L)'
;METDNTTVISMTHKANPQAVYINKIESTTASSISALISPLNDQEHFTEICSSKKYINPMYLIECARQLETLASHKILKINSNTRFILKSWRLELYQENPQNHTLIASLRILDTHLSHTKKFIINFRSSERTIGKVSIIVCHISARAYETIRGKNISKSVKYSGFELHTASGLPQVEPYEVGCKYPKDVCIRNIRKTGHTRVANIVIPSQNRILNDHKQDHITGYNLTESAKQFCFYYTIKESKKKIENLYIKRIFAKFYKYAENNQELLVRLIRKDSSNDTTRCIIEILQEGIRLSLFFIYINEVECNE
;
A
#
# COMPACT_ATOMS: atom_id res chain seq x y z
N MET A 1 19.96 12.24 21.75
CA MET A 1 19.74 13.23 20.68
C MET A 1 18.30 13.08 20.25
N GLU A 2 17.41 13.95 20.70
CA GLU A 2 16.04 13.98 20.22
C GLU A 2 16.06 14.35 18.73
N THR A 3 15.55 13.49 17.90
CA THR A 3 15.39 13.78 16.46
C THR A 3 14.20 14.72 16.35
N ASP A 4 14.46 15.96 15.94
CA ASP A 4 13.43 16.97 15.72
C ASP A 4 12.37 16.44 14.73
N ASN A 5 11.09 16.65 15.04
CA ASN A 5 9.97 16.21 14.19
C ASN A 5 10.10 16.71 12.74
N THR A 6 10.67 17.88 12.52
CA THR A 6 10.94 18.44 11.19
C THR A 6 11.88 17.55 10.38
N THR A 7 12.88 16.95 11.03
CA THR A 7 13.83 16.03 10.42
C THR A 7 13.15 14.70 10.01
N VAL A 8 12.22 14.17 10.81
CA VAL A 8 11.47 12.96 10.49
C VAL A 8 10.58 13.20 9.28
N ILE A 9 9.85 14.31 9.23
CA ILE A 9 8.98 14.66 8.10
C ILE A 9 9.76 14.71 6.79
N SER A 10 10.88 15.43 6.75
CA SER A 10 11.70 15.56 5.53
C SER A 10 12.28 14.22 5.05
N MET A 11 12.59 13.30 5.97
CA MET A 11 13.17 11.99 5.66
C MET A 11 12.13 10.91 5.32
N THR A 12 10.83 11.18 5.46
CA THR A 12 9.76 10.22 5.10
C THR A 12 9.16 10.47 3.72
N HIS A 13 9.63 11.52 3.02
CA HIS A 13 9.10 11.98 1.74
C HIS A 13 7.59 12.29 1.79
N LYS A 14 7.10 12.81 2.93
CA LYS A 14 5.72 13.26 3.09
C LYS A 14 5.63 14.77 2.97
N ALA A 15 4.64 15.24 2.21
CA ALA A 15 4.33 16.67 2.14
C ALA A 15 3.39 17.12 3.26
N ASN A 16 2.50 16.22 3.71
CA ASN A 16 1.57 16.49 4.80
C ASN A 16 2.12 15.94 6.13
N PRO A 17 2.46 16.79 7.13
CA PRO A 17 2.92 16.36 8.44
C PRO A 17 1.93 15.42 9.16
N GLN A 18 0.63 15.61 8.97
CA GLN A 18 -0.41 14.77 9.57
C GLN A 18 -0.43 13.35 9.01
N ALA A 19 0.20 13.12 7.85
CA ALA A 19 0.37 11.80 7.25
C ALA A 19 1.68 11.11 7.67
N VAL A 20 2.43 11.67 8.63
CA VAL A 20 3.63 11.06 9.22
C VAL A 20 3.23 10.29 10.48
N TYR A 21 3.45 8.98 10.48
CA TYR A 21 3.06 8.09 11.57
C TYR A 21 4.20 7.70 12.49
N ILE A 22 5.45 8.03 12.14
CA ILE A 22 6.61 7.86 13.01
C ILE A 22 6.57 8.97 14.06
N ASN A 23 6.23 8.61 15.29
CA ASN A 23 6.13 9.57 16.39
C ASN A 23 7.51 9.88 17.02
N LYS A 24 8.30 8.81 17.30
CA LYS A 24 9.60 8.94 17.95
C LYS A 24 10.53 7.80 17.50
N ILE A 25 11.79 8.14 17.23
CA ILE A 25 12.85 7.14 17.05
C ILE A 25 13.40 6.79 18.43
N GLU A 26 13.32 5.51 18.79
CA GLU A 26 13.81 5.03 20.08
C GLU A 26 15.28 4.62 20.04
N SER A 27 15.67 3.95 18.95
CA SER A 27 17.06 3.50 18.77
C SER A 27 17.45 3.41 17.30
N THR A 28 18.72 3.57 17.04
CA THR A 28 19.32 3.44 15.70
C THR A 28 20.68 2.75 15.83
N THR A 29 20.90 1.74 14.99
CA THR A 29 22.21 1.07 14.84
C THR A 29 22.69 1.17 13.38
N ALA A 30 23.80 0.55 13.04
CA ALA A 30 24.31 0.51 11.66
C ALA A 30 23.36 -0.20 10.66
N SER A 31 22.42 -1.02 11.12
CA SER A 31 21.52 -1.81 10.27
C SER A 31 20.08 -1.88 10.75
N SER A 32 19.71 -1.15 11.79
CA SER A 32 18.36 -1.21 12.35
C SER A 32 17.87 0.13 12.91
N ILE A 33 16.55 0.31 12.93
CA ILE A 33 15.84 1.41 13.60
C ILE A 33 14.68 0.82 14.39
N SER A 34 14.49 1.30 15.63
CA SER A 34 13.24 1.12 16.39
C SER A 34 12.55 2.47 16.54
N ALA A 35 11.24 2.48 16.35
CA ALA A 35 10.44 3.70 16.44
C ALA A 35 9.06 3.44 17.03
N LEU A 36 8.52 4.41 17.72
CA LEU A 36 7.12 4.46 18.12
C LEU A 36 6.29 4.96 16.94
N ILE A 37 5.22 4.25 16.68
CA ILE A 37 4.24 4.58 15.65
C ILE A 37 2.98 5.09 16.33
N SER A 38 2.47 6.22 15.87
CA SER A 38 1.24 6.82 16.38
C SER A 38 0.08 5.84 16.25
N PRO A 39 -0.85 5.78 17.21
CA PRO A 39 -2.04 4.99 17.05
C PRO A 39 -2.86 5.49 15.86
N LEU A 40 -3.59 4.58 15.22
CA LEU A 40 -4.56 4.93 14.19
C LEU A 40 -5.81 5.47 14.91
N ASN A 41 -5.76 6.71 15.36
CA ASN A 41 -6.94 7.42 15.84
C ASN A 41 -7.87 7.61 14.64
N ASP A 42 -9.19 7.73 14.82
CA ASP A 42 -10.27 7.88 13.82
C ASP A 42 -9.95 8.82 12.64
N GLN A 43 -8.75 8.68 12.11
CA GLN A 43 -8.31 9.44 10.96
C GLN A 43 -9.11 8.98 9.75
N GLU A 44 -9.77 9.92 9.11
CA GLU A 44 -10.67 9.77 7.96
C GLU A 44 -10.12 8.91 6.81
N HIS A 45 -8.88 8.42 6.90
CA HIS A 45 -8.14 7.91 5.76
C HIS A 45 -7.93 6.39 5.74
N PHE A 46 -8.08 5.71 6.88
CA PHE A 46 -7.99 4.24 6.97
C PHE A 46 -9.33 3.65 7.39
N THR A 47 -10.41 4.23 6.91
CA THR A 47 -11.77 3.85 7.26
C THR A 47 -12.20 2.62 6.48
N GLU A 48 -11.64 1.48 6.85
CA GLU A 48 -12.16 0.20 6.38
C GLU A 48 -13.36 -0.23 7.23
N ILE A 49 -14.36 -0.81 6.56
CA ILE A 49 -15.50 -1.43 7.24
C ILE A 49 -15.08 -2.80 7.80
N CYS A 50 -14.10 -3.44 7.16
CA CYS A 50 -13.63 -4.78 7.48
C CYS A 50 -13.01 -4.85 8.87
N SER A 51 -13.51 -5.72 9.72
CA SER A 51 -13.06 -6.10 11.08
C SER A 51 -12.13 -5.11 11.82
N SER A 52 -12.30 -3.82 11.53
CA SER A 52 -11.49 -2.72 12.06
C SER A 52 -11.42 -2.66 13.59
N LYS A 53 -12.38 -3.28 14.27
CA LYS A 53 -12.39 -3.38 15.74
C LYS A 53 -11.40 -4.42 16.29
N LYS A 54 -11.06 -5.44 15.50
CA LYS A 54 -10.17 -6.54 15.94
C LYS A 54 -8.81 -6.51 15.30
N TYR A 55 -8.71 -6.09 14.02
CA TYR A 55 -7.46 -6.10 13.28
C TYR A 55 -7.06 -4.70 12.81
N ILE A 56 -5.77 -4.41 12.89
CA ILE A 56 -5.22 -3.17 12.39
C ILE A 56 -5.32 -3.13 10.85
N ASN A 57 -5.58 -1.95 10.32
CA ASN A 57 -5.66 -1.75 8.87
C ASN A 57 -4.33 -2.14 8.19
N PRO A 58 -4.34 -3.07 7.22
CA PRO A 58 -3.12 -3.54 6.55
C PRO A 58 -2.41 -2.44 5.76
N MET A 59 -3.16 -1.51 5.17
CA MET A 59 -2.58 -0.40 4.41
C MET A 59 -1.89 0.61 5.33
N TYR A 60 -2.39 0.80 6.55
CA TYR A 60 -1.72 1.60 7.56
C TYR A 60 -0.33 1.02 7.91
N LEU A 61 -0.23 -0.29 8.15
CA LEU A 61 1.06 -0.92 8.44
C LEU A 61 2.03 -0.84 7.26
N ILE A 62 1.54 -0.97 6.02
CA ILE A 62 2.36 -0.79 4.81
C ILE A 62 2.88 0.64 4.74
N GLU A 63 2.04 1.64 5.04
CA GLU A 63 2.46 3.05 5.02
C GLU A 63 3.48 3.35 6.13
N CYS A 64 3.26 2.88 7.36
CA CYS A 64 4.23 3.01 8.45
C CYS A 64 5.57 2.36 8.09
N ALA A 65 5.52 1.17 7.48
CA ALA A 65 6.72 0.46 7.03
C ALA A 65 7.45 1.21 5.93
N ARG A 66 6.73 1.80 4.97
CA ARG A 66 7.30 2.62 3.90
C ARG A 66 8.00 3.86 4.45
N GLN A 67 7.37 4.55 5.39
CA GLN A 67 7.97 5.74 6.04
C GLN A 67 9.25 5.35 6.78
N LEU A 68 9.22 4.26 7.54
CA LEU A 68 10.38 3.80 8.30
C LEU A 68 11.51 3.30 7.37
N GLU A 69 11.18 2.67 6.24
CA GLU A 69 12.10 2.26 5.19
C GLU A 69 12.82 3.48 4.59
N THR A 70 12.06 4.52 4.20
CA THR A 70 12.60 5.75 3.62
C THR A 70 13.51 6.48 4.61
N LEU A 71 13.05 6.61 5.86
CA LEU A 71 13.84 7.18 6.95
C LEU A 71 15.16 6.41 7.15
N ALA A 72 15.12 5.07 7.19
CA ALA A 72 16.30 4.23 7.35
C ALA A 72 17.26 4.36 6.17
N SER A 73 16.74 4.48 4.95
CA SER A 73 17.55 4.71 3.75
C SER A 73 18.34 6.00 3.84
N HIS A 74 17.73 7.09 4.31
CA HIS A 74 18.45 8.36 4.49
C HIS A 74 19.37 8.34 5.72
N LYS A 75 18.86 7.87 6.87
CA LYS A 75 19.56 7.98 8.15
C LYS A 75 20.72 6.98 8.30
N ILE A 76 20.52 5.73 7.88
CA ILE A 76 21.51 4.65 8.03
C ILE A 76 22.33 4.47 6.75
N LEU A 77 21.67 4.30 5.61
CA LEU A 77 22.36 4.04 4.34
C LEU A 77 22.94 5.30 3.70
N LYS A 78 22.64 6.49 4.27
CA LYS A 78 23.11 7.80 3.76
C LYS A 78 22.72 8.03 2.30
N ILE A 79 21.56 7.48 1.89
CA ILE A 79 21.05 7.70 0.55
C ILE A 79 20.71 9.18 0.36
N ASN A 80 21.21 9.76 -0.72
CA ASN A 80 21.01 11.17 -1.04
C ASN A 80 19.54 11.45 -1.41
N SER A 81 19.04 12.65 -1.09
CA SER A 81 17.70 13.11 -1.43
C SER A 81 17.39 13.10 -2.94
N ASN A 82 18.41 13.22 -3.79
CA ASN A 82 18.28 13.13 -5.26
C ASN A 82 18.16 11.70 -5.79
N THR A 83 18.29 10.69 -4.92
CA THR A 83 18.14 9.28 -5.29
C THR A 83 16.66 8.94 -5.47
N ARG A 84 16.37 8.11 -6.48
CA ARG A 84 15.03 7.60 -6.72
C ARG A 84 14.89 6.21 -6.12
N PHE A 85 13.74 5.98 -5.47
CA PHE A 85 13.39 4.74 -4.81
C PHE A 85 12.45 3.95 -5.70
N ILE A 86 12.92 2.80 -6.23
CA ILE A 86 12.10 1.92 -7.06
C ILE A 86 11.61 0.76 -6.20
N LEU A 87 10.34 0.78 -5.87
CA LEU A 87 9.69 -0.31 -5.17
C LEU A 87 9.64 -1.55 -6.07
N LYS A 88 10.22 -2.66 -5.60
CA LYS A 88 10.20 -3.95 -6.31
C LYS A 88 9.12 -4.88 -5.78
N SER A 89 8.95 -4.91 -4.48
CA SER A 89 7.92 -5.71 -3.84
C SER A 89 7.71 -5.28 -2.39
N TRP A 90 6.55 -5.64 -1.88
CA TRP A 90 6.32 -5.74 -0.44
C TRP A 90 5.50 -6.96 -0.09
N ARG A 91 5.61 -7.36 1.16
CA ARG A 91 4.83 -8.44 1.76
C ARG A 91 4.42 -8.02 3.15
N LEU A 92 3.13 -8.07 3.40
CA LEU A 92 2.54 -7.91 4.72
C LEU A 92 2.01 -9.25 5.21
N GLU A 93 2.19 -9.53 6.49
CA GLU A 93 1.55 -10.62 7.22
C GLU A 93 1.04 -10.09 8.55
N LEU A 94 -0.23 -10.33 8.84
CA LEU A 94 -0.84 -10.10 10.15
C LEU A 94 -0.85 -11.40 10.94
N TYR A 95 -0.45 -11.35 12.20
CA TYR A 95 -0.34 -12.53 13.06
C TYR A 95 -1.44 -12.60 14.10
N GLN A 96 -1.80 -11.47 14.70
CA GLN A 96 -2.70 -11.41 15.83
C GLN A 96 -3.70 -10.27 15.71
N GLU A 97 -4.77 -10.38 16.45
CA GLU A 97 -5.71 -9.29 16.68
C GLU A 97 -4.99 -8.15 17.41
N ASN A 98 -5.26 -6.94 16.96
CA ASN A 98 -4.80 -5.73 17.63
C ASN A 98 -5.79 -4.60 17.36
N PRO A 99 -6.51 -4.13 18.36
CA PRO A 99 -7.35 -2.95 18.23
C PRO A 99 -6.53 -1.74 17.75
N GLN A 100 -7.12 -0.93 16.90
CA GLN A 100 -6.42 0.14 16.19
C GLN A 100 -5.83 1.24 17.08
N ASN A 101 -6.30 1.36 18.32
CA ASN A 101 -6.00 2.50 19.19
C ASN A 101 -4.76 2.33 20.08
N HIS A 102 -3.90 1.37 19.76
CA HIS A 102 -2.66 1.16 20.51
C HIS A 102 -1.44 1.73 19.79
N THR A 103 -0.56 2.37 20.55
CA THR A 103 0.78 2.72 20.09
C THR A 103 1.54 1.45 19.72
N LEU A 104 2.14 1.44 18.55
CA LEU A 104 2.96 0.33 18.09
C LEU A 104 4.44 0.67 18.18
N ILE A 105 5.25 -0.35 18.45
CA ILE A 105 6.69 -0.31 18.25
C ILE A 105 6.99 -0.98 16.91
N ALA A 106 7.63 -0.24 16.01
CA ALA A 106 8.11 -0.77 14.74
C ALA A 106 9.63 -0.94 14.79
N SER A 107 10.10 -2.16 14.59
CA SER A 107 11.52 -2.49 14.55
C SER A 107 11.92 -2.90 13.14
N LEU A 108 12.70 -2.04 12.48
CA LEU A 108 13.23 -2.27 11.13
C LEU A 108 14.64 -2.83 11.18
N ARG A 109 14.91 -3.82 10.33
CA ARG A 109 16.25 -4.33 10.02
C ARG A 109 16.49 -4.29 8.52
N ILE A 110 17.68 -3.79 8.13
CA ILE A 110 18.15 -3.75 6.75
C ILE A 110 18.92 -5.04 6.46
N LEU A 111 18.64 -5.64 5.31
CA LEU A 111 19.35 -6.80 4.80
C LEU A 111 19.90 -6.49 3.41
N ASP A 112 21.12 -6.88 3.16
CA ASP A 112 21.69 -6.85 1.83
C ASP A 112 21.03 -7.87 0.91
N THR A 113 21.01 -7.55 -0.37
CA THR A 113 20.61 -8.47 -1.42
C THR A 113 21.81 -8.74 -2.33
N HIS A 114 21.69 -9.66 -3.26
CA HIS A 114 22.76 -9.92 -4.25
C HIS A 114 23.02 -8.74 -5.20
N LEU A 115 22.09 -7.76 -5.23
CA LEU A 115 22.19 -6.56 -6.07
C LEU A 115 22.61 -5.37 -5.21
N SER A 116 23.75 -4.75 -5.53
CA SER A 116 24.36 -3.67 -4.73
C SER A 116 23.43 -2.51 -4.41
N HIS A 117 22.60 -2.10 -5.36
CA HIS A 117 21.67 -0.97 -5.20
C HIS A 117 20.29 -1.38 -4.67
N THR A 118 20.08 -2.65 -4.36
CA THR A 118 18.80 -3.17 -3.88
C THR A 118 18.94 -3.59 -2.43
N LYS A 119 18.03 -3.13 -1.59
CA LYS A 119 17.99 -3.47 -0.16
C LYS A 119 16.65 -4.10 0.18
N LYS A 120 16.68 -5.01 1.15
CA LYS A 120 15.50 -5.60 1.75
C LYS A 120 15.36 -5.07 3.17
N PHE A 121 14.20 -4.51 3.46
CA PHE A 121 13.83 -4.01 4.78
C PHE A 121 12.83 -4.98 5.39
N ILE A 122 13.04 -5.36 6.64
CA ILE A 122 12.11 -6.18 7.41
C ILE A 122 11.65 -5.36 8.61
N ILE A 123 10.36 -5.12 8.70
CA ILE A 123 9.74 -4.34 9.76
C ILE A 123 8.78 -5.23 10.54
N ASN A 124 9.02 -5.40 11.83
CA ASN A 124 8.12 -6.08 12.75
C ASN A 124 7.37 -5.04 13.58
N PHE A 125 6.06 -5.19 13.66
CA PHE A 125 5.19 -4.34 14.47
C PHE A 125 4.78 -5.09 15.72
N ARG A 126 4.92 -4.44 16.88
CA ARG A 126 4.59 -5.00 18.20
C ARG A 126 3.67 -4.05 18.94
N SER A 127 2.73 -4.61 19.68
CA SER A 127 1.97 -3.92 20.71
C SER A 127 2.32 -4.58 22.05
N SER A 128 2.90 -3.82 22.96
CA SER A 128 3.51 -4.38 24.18
C SER A 128 4.50 -5.51 23.83
N GLU A 129 4.26 -6.73 24.30
CA GLU A 129 5.14 -7.88 24.03
C GLU A 129 4.74 -8.71 22.80
N ARG A 130 3.57 -8.45 22.21
CA ARG A 130 3.02 -9.27 21.10
C ARG A 130 3.39 -8.74 19.76
N THR A 131 3.85 -9.60 18.87
CA THR A 131 4.06 -9.26 17.45
C THR A 131 2.71 -9.27 16.72
N ILE A 132 2.30 -8.11 16.24
CA ILE A 132 1.03 -7.90 15.55
C ILE A 132 1.13 -8.27 14.07
N GLY A 133 2.24 -7.91 13.45
CA GLY A 133 2.45 -8.16 12.03
C GLY A 133 3.86 -7.85 11.59
N LYS A 134 4.12 -8.18 10.34
CA LYS A 134 5.42 -8.00 9.69
C LYS A 134 5.22 -7.46 8.29
N VAL A 135 6.02 -6.47 7.93
CA VAL A 135 6.14 -5.99 6.55
C VAL A 135 7.58 -6.20 6.08
N SER A 136 7.74 -6.72 4.87
CA SER A 136 9.04 -6.69 4.21
C SER A 136 8.93 -5.92 2.90
N ILE A 137 9.91 -5.06 2.63
CA ILE A 137 9.97 -4.19 1.45
C ILE A 137 11.29 -4.42 0.74
N ILE A 138 11.25 -4.52 -0.59
CA ILE A 138 12.44 -4.55 -1.43
C ILE A 138 12.43 -3.30 -2.28
N VAL A 139 13.49 -2.49 -2.15
CA VAL A 139 13.66 -1.22 -2.86
C VAL A 139 15.01 -1.21 -3.57
N CYS A 140 15.02 -0.71 -4.78
CA CYS A 140 16.24 -0.40 -5.52
C CYS A 140 16.45 1.12 -5.52
N HIS A 141 17.64 1.56 -5.09
CA HIS A 141 18.04 2.96 -5.05
C HIS A 141 18.84 3.28 -6.32
N ILE A 142 18.39 4.22 -7.11
CA ILE A 142 19.06 4.61 -8.37
C ILE A 142 19.25 6.12 -8.46
N SER A 143 20.25 6.55 -9.22
CA SER A 143 20.45 7.98 -9.48
C SER A 143 19.29 8.57 -10.29
N ALA A 144 19.08 9.89 -10.19
CA ALA A 144 18.11 10.60 -11.00
C ALA A 144 18.33 10.35 -12.50
N ARG A 145 19.59 10.38 -12.96
CA ARG A 145 19.93 10.10 -14.37
C ARG A 145 19.54 8.69 -14.82
N ALA A 146 19.78 7.67 -13.99
CA ALA A 146 19.36 6.30 -14.30
C ALA A 146 17.83 6.18 -14.33
N TYR A 147 17.15 6.87 -13.42
CA TYR A 147 15.69 6.94 -13.41
C TYR A 147 15.14 7.58 -14.68
N GLU A 148 15.67 8.72 -15.11
CA GLU A 148 15.30 9.39 -16.36
C GLU A 148 15.51 8.49 -17.59
N THR A 149 16.60 7.73 -17.60
CA THR A 149 16.86 6.76 -18.68
C THR A 149 15.83 5.64 -18.70
N ILE A 150 15.45 5.08 -17.53
CA ILE A 150 14.45 4.03 -17.42
C ILE A 150 13.07 4.55 -17.79
N ARG A 151 12.71 5.76 -17.36
CA ARG A 151 11.42 6.38 -17.64
C ARG A 151 11.31 6.89 -19.08
N GLY A 152 12.44 7.33 -19.66
CA GLY A 152 12.55 7.73 -21.06
C GLY A 152 11.45 8.70 -21.50
N LYS A 153 10.89 8.45 -22.69
CA LYS A 153 9.82 9.25 -23.28
C LYS A 153 8.51 9.28 -22.46
N ASN A 154 8.36 8.38 -21.49
CA ASN A 154 7.14 8.33 -20.68
C ASN A 154 7.06 9.50 -19.69
N ILE A 155 8.19 9.97 -19.13
CA ILE A 155 8.22 11.17 -18.28
C ILE A 155 7.72 12.39 -19.06
N SER A 156 8.19 12.58 -20.30
CA SER A 156 7.80 13.74 -21.13
C SER A 156 6.31 13.73 -21.48
N LYS A 157 5.70 12.55 -21.57
CA LYS A 157 4.26 12.41 -21.78
C LYS A 157 3.46 12.67 -20.50
N SER A 158 3.95 12.23 -19.33
CA SER A 158 3.27 12.42 -18.05
C SER A 158 3.34 13.87 -17.56
N VAL A 159 4.44 14.57 -17.79
CA VAL A 159 4.63 15.98 -17.38
C VAL A 159 3.75 16.97 -18.17
N LYS A 160 3.35 16.64 -19.40
CA LYS A 160 2.46 17.49 -20.21
C LYS A 160 1.04 17.61 -19.64
N TYR A 161 0.63 16.71 -18.77
CA TYR A 161 -0.66 16.76 -18.09
C TYR A 161 -0.48 17.31 -16.66
N SER A 162 -0.31 18.64 -16.56
CA SER A 162 -0.14 19.36 -15.30
C SER A 162 -1.41 19.52 -14.46
N GLY A 163 -2.49 18.84 -14.83
CA GLY A 163 -3.70 18.75 -14.03
C GLY A 163 -3.75 17.40 -13.31
N PHE A 164 -4.13 17.39 -12.04
CA PHE A 164 -4.55 16.22 -11.27
C PHE A 164 -5.90 15.65 -11.77
N GLU A 165 -6.23 15.86 -13.02
CA GLU A 165 -7.24 15.12 -13.73
C GLU A 165 -6.62 13.79 -14.17
N LEU A 166 -6.26 12.97 -13.18
CA LEU A 166 -6.34 11.54 -13.35
C LEU A 166 -7.69 11.29 -13.99
N HIS A 167 -7.70 10.64 -15.16
CA HIS A 167 -8.90 10.32 -15.88
C HIS A 167 -10.00 10.04 -14.88
N THR A 168 -10.74 11.08 -14.58
CA THR A 168 -11.98 10.92 -13.88
C THR A 168 -12.73 9.98 -14.78
N ALA A 169 -12.91 8.76 -14.33
CA ALA A 169 -13.77 7.82 -15.00
C ALA A 169 -15.21 8.35 -14.86
N SER A 170 -15.37 9.64 -15.17
CA SER A 170 -16.63 10.34 -15.23
C SER A 170 -17.47 9.62 -16.27
N GLY A 171 -18.60 9.09 -15.86
CA GLY A 171 -19.45 8.28 -16.70
C GLY A 171 -19.27 6.76 -16.56
N LEU A 172 -18.22 6.24 -15.91
CA LEU A 172 -18.12 4.82 -15.62
C LEU A 172 -19.02 4.44 -14.43
N PRO A 173 -19.68 3.26 -14.48
CA PRO A 173 -20.48 2.74 -13.37
C PRO A 173 -19.71 2.77 -12.06
N GLN A 174 -20.30 3.37 -11.04
CA GLN A 174 -19.74 3.43 -9.69
C GLN A 174 -19.86 2.08 -8.99
N VAL A 175 -19.02 1.89 -7.99
CA VAL A 175 -19.07 0.77 -7.06
C VAL A 175 -19.44 1.33 -5.69
N GLU A 176 -20.39 0.69 -5.03
CA GLU A 176 -20.77 1.09 -3.68
C GLU A 176 -19.61 0.88 -2.71
N PRO A 177 -19.28 1.85 -1.86
CA PRO A 177 -18.14 1.77 -0.96
C PRO A 177 -18.13 0.51 -0.11
N TYR A 178 -19.29 0.14 0.42
CA TYR A 178 -19.46 -1.07 1.24
C TYR A 178 -19.04 -2.35 0.50
N GLU A 179 -19.29 -2.46 -0.80
CA GLU A 179 -18.95 -3.64 -1.59
C GLU A 179 -17.43 -3.86 -1.75
N VAL A 180 -16.65 -2.84 -1.47
CA VAL A 180 -15.18 -2.86 -1.59
C VAL A 180 -14.46 -2.61 -0.26
N GLY A 181 -15.19 -2.60 0.83
CA GLY A 181 -14.65 -2.42 2.17
C GLY A 181 -14.36 -0.98 2.56
N CYS A 182 -14.85 0.00 1.82
CA CYS A 182 -14.67 1.41 2.11
C CYS A 182 -15.87 1.98 2.86
N LYS A 183 -15.61 2.94 3.75
CA LYS A 183 -16.66 3.69 4.43
C LYS A 183 -17.19 4.83 3.57
N TYR A 184 -16.35 5.45 2.76
CA TYR A 184 -16.69 6.65 2.00
C TYR A 184 -16.46 6.47 0.50
N PRO A 185 -17.33 7.07 -0.36
CA PRO A 185 -17.15 7.04 -1.82
C PRO A 185 -15.81 7.61 -2.28
N LYS A 186 -15.28 8.60 -1.56
CA LYS A 186 -13.98 9.24 -1.85
C LYS A 186 -12.77 8.29 -1.73
N ASP A 187 -12.94 7.12 -1.11
CA ASP A 187 -11.88 6.13 -0.89
C ASP A 187 -11.95 4.96 -1.87
N VAL A 188 -12.97 4.93 -2.73
CA VAL A 188 -13.15 3.86 -3.71
C VAL A 188 -12.17 4.04 -4.88
N CYS A 189 -11.31 3.02 -5.06
CA CYS A 189 -10.23 3.01 -6.07
C CYS A 189 -10.57 2.23 -7.34
N ILE A 190 -11.78 1.66 -7.46
CA ILE A 190 -12.18 0.88 -8.63
C ILE A 190 -13.58 1.27 -9.10
N ARG A 191 -13.80 1.17 -10.42
CA ARG A 191 -15.11 1.42 -11.04
C ARG A 191 -15.36 0.43 -12.17
N ASN A 192 -16.58 0.41 -12.71
CA ASN A 192 -16.93 -0.35 -13.90
C ASN A 192 -16.49 -1.82 -13.80
N ILE A 193 -16.90 -2.49 -12.72
CA ILE A 193 -16.61 -3.91 -12.55
C ILE A 193 -17.43 -4.71 -13.56
N ARG A 194 -16.74 -5.53 -14.35
CA ARG A 194 -17.36 -6.31 -15.41
C ARG A 194 -16.82 -7.73 -15.48
N LYS A 195 -17.67 -8.63 -15.90
CA LYS A 195 -17.34 -10.03 -16.16
C LYS A 195 -17.60 -10.30 -17.63
N THR A 196 -16.59 -10.74 -18.37
CA THR A 196 -16.69 -11.17 -19.77
C THR A 196 -16.15 -12.58 -19.87
N GLY A 197 -17.06 -13.55 -20.02
CA GLY A 197 -16.70 -14.98 -19.93
C GLY A 197 -16.12 -15.31 -18.55
N HIS A 198 -14.89 -15.81 -18.52
CA HIS A 198 -14.16 -16.11 -17.29
C HIS A 198 -13.33 -14.91 -16.77
N THR A 199 -13.23 -13.85 -17.55
CA THR A 199 -12.42 -12.68 -17.18
C THR A 199 -13.20 -11.74 -16.26
N ARG A 200 -12.60 -11.35 -15.15
CA ARG A 200 -13.15 -10.41 -14.18
C ARG A 200 -12.21 -9.23 -14.09
N VAL A 201 -12.69 -8.03 -14.44
CA VAL A 201 -11.89 -6.81 -14.52
C VAL A 201 -12.64 -5.62 -13.94
N ALA A 202 -11.89 -4.61 -13.51
CA ALA A 202 -12.41 -3.28 -13.21
C ALA A 202 -11.43 -2.21 -13.67
N ASN A 203 -11.92 -1.00 -13.85
CA ASN A 203 -11.09 0.17 -14.06
C ASN A 203 -10.56 0.67 -12.72
N ILE A 204 -9.27 1.01 -12.66
CA ILE A 204 -8.68 1.68 -11.50
C ILE A 204 -8.92 3.18 -11.64
N VAL A 205 -9.35 3.78 -10.55
CA VAL A 205 -9.46 5.23 -10.38
C VAL A 205 -8.64 5.65 -9.18
N ILE A 206 -8.01 6.81 -9.27
CA ILE A 206 -7.22 7.33 -8.17
C ILE A 206 -8.05 8.35 -7.42
N PRO A 207 -8.38 8.12 -6.15
CA PRO A 207 -9.19 9.03 -5.37
C PRO A 207 -8.38 10.27 -4.98
N SER A 208 -8.42 11.32 -5.78
CA SER A 208 -7.63 12.55 -5.62
C SER A 208 -7.82 13.23 -4.25
N GLN A 209 -9.00 13.05 -3.65
CA GLN A 209 -9.32 13.62 -2.32
C GLN A 209 -8.73 12.81 -1.15
N ASN A 210 -8.29 11.58 -1.38
CA ASN A 210 -7.63 10.78 -0.36
C ASN A 210 -6.17 11.19 -0.23
N ARG A 211 -5.87 12.02 0.77
CA ARG A 211 -4.54 12.60 1.02
C ARG A 211 -3.48 11.59 1.48
N ILE A 212 -3.86 10.38 1.85
CA ILE A 212 -2.89 9.32 2.18
C ILE A 212 -2.41 8.62 0.92
N LEU A 213 -3.34 8.29 0.03
CA LEU A 213 -3.02 7.71 -1.26
C LEU A 213 -2.31 8.72 -2.16
N ASN A 214 -2.62 10.01 -1.99
CA ASN A 214 -2.16 11.10 -2.86
C ASN A 214 -1.67 12.29 -2.03
N ASP A 215 -0.66 12.07 -1.20
CA ASP A 215 -0.08 13.07 -0.30
C ASP A 215 0.58 14.24 -1.07
N HIS A 216 1.19 13.94 -2.19
CA HIS A 216 1.81 14.92 -3.08
C HIS A 216 1.77 14.45 -4.53
N LYS A 217 2.05 15.38 -5.46
CA LYS A 217 2.08 15.08 -6.88
C LYS A 217 3.16 14.07 -7.22
N GLN A 218 2.79 13.01 -7.94
CA GLN A 218 3.68 11.95 -8.39
C GLN A 218 3.73 11.95 -9.94
N ASP A 219 4.85 11.54 -10.50
CA ASP A 219 5.02 11.37 -11.95
C ASP A 219 4.47 10.03 -12.48
N HIS A 220 3.96 9.20 -11.57
CA HIS A 220 3.34 7.90 -11.86
C HIS A 220 2.36 7.53 -10.74
N ILE A 221 1.52 6.53 -10.98
CA ILE A 221 0.63 5.98 -9.96
C ILE A 221 1.43 5.07 -9.04
N THR A 222 1.32 5.33 -7.73
CA THR A 222 2.15 4.66 -6.74
C THR A 222 1.78 3.20 -6.52
N GLY A 223 2.75 2.39 -6.09
CA GLY A 223 2.49 1.00 -5.69
C GLY A 223 1.46 0.90 -4.55
N TYR A 224 1.31 1.96 -3.76
CA TYR A 224 0.31 2.04 -2.70
C TYR A 224 -1.11 2.12 -3.28
N ASN A 225 -1.36 3.01 -4.27
CA ASN A 225 -2.63 3.10 -4.99
C ASN A 225 -2.99 1.78 -5.68
N LEU A 226 -2.00 1.13 -6.32
CA LEU A 226 -2.21 -0.15 -6.99
C LEU A 226 -2.58 -1.27 -5.99
N THR A 227 -1.97 -1.26 -4.81
CA THR A 227 -2.29 -2.25 -3.77
C THR A 227 -3.68 -2.03 -3.19
N GLU A 228 -4.07 -0.78 -2.96
CA GLU A 228 -5.42 -0.45 -2.49
C GLU A 228 -6.48 -0.89 -3.51
N SER A 229 -6.26 -0.62 -4.79
CA SER A 229 -7.16 -1.06 -5.86
C SER A 229 -7.29 -2.58 -5.95
N ALA A 230 -6.16 -3.31 -5.83
CA ALA A 230 -6.16 -4.77 -5.82
C ALA A 230 -6.89 -5.33 -4.59
N LYS A 231 -6.70 -4.71 -3.41
CA LYS A 231 -7.40 -5.07 -2.16
C LYS A 231 -8.90 -4.90 -2.30
N GLN A 232 -9.36 -3.76 -2.78
CA GLN A 232 -10.79 -3.48 -2.97
C GLN A 232 -11.43 -4.46 -3.96
N PHE A 233 -10.74 -4.76 -5.05
CA PHE A 233 -11.22 -5.73 -6.02
C PHE A 233 -11.30 -7.15 -5.46
N CYS A 234 -10.36 -7.53 -4.58
CA CYS A 234 -10.37 -8.79 -3.86
C CYS A 234 -11.59 -8.88 -2.91
N PHE A 235 -11.88 -7.82 -2.15
CA PHE A 235 -13.05 -7.75 -1.27
C PHE A 235 -14.34 -7.90 -2.07
N TYR A 236 -14.50 -7.15 -3.15
CA TYR A 236 -15.69 -7.21 -4.00
C TYR A 236 -16.05 -8.65 -4.39
N TYR A 237 -15.08 -9.39 -4.96
CA TYR A 237 -15.34 -10.76 -5.39
C TYR A 237 -15.46 -11.75 -4.23
N THR A 238 -14.84 -11.48 -3.09
CA THR A 238 -15.03 -12.30 -1.89
C THR A 238 -16.45 -12.18 -1.38
N ILE A 239 -16.98 -10.97 -1.26
CA ILE A 239 -18.34 -10.71 -0.77
C ILE A 239 -19.39 -11.27 -1.74
N LYS A 240 -19.27 -10.94 -3.03
CA LYS A 240 -20.28 -11.32 -4.05
C LYS A 240 -20.39 -12.84 -4.23
N GLU A 241 -19.31 -13.58 -4.04
CA GLU A 241 -19.30 -15.02 -4.28
C GLU A 241 -19.47 -15.87 -3.02
N SER A 242 -19.08 -15.37 -1.84
CA SER A 242 -19.16 -16.14 -0.60
C SER A 242 -20.36 -15.80 0.28
N LYS A 243 -21.11 -14.73 -0.03
CA LYS A 243 -22.19 -14.17 0.80
C LYS A 243 -21.74 -13.80 2.23
N LYS A 244 -20.43 -13.68 2.46
CA LYS A 244 -19.87 -13.27 3.75
C LYS A 244 -20.12 -11.79 4.01
N LYS A 245 -20.30 -11.44 5.27
CA LYS A 245 -20.41 -10.03 5.68
C LYS A 245 -19.04 -9.41 5.72
N ILE A 246 -18.88 -8.23 5.13
CA ILE A 246 -17.60 -7.55 5.03
C ILE A 246 -16.99 -7.20 6.38
N GLU A 247 -17.83 -6.93 7.37
CA GLU A 247 -17.42 -6.62 8.74
C GLU A 247 -16.67 -7.76 9.41
N ASN A 248 -16.88 -8.99 8.95
CA ASN A 248 -16.23 -10.18 9.49
C ASN A 248 -14.96 -10.55 8.70
N LEU A 249 -14.63 -9.82 7.64
CA LEU A 249 -13.47 -10.11 6.82
C LEU A 249 -12.27 -9.27 7.24
N TYR A 250 -11.07 -9.83 7.14
CA TYR A 250 -9.82 -9.09 7.30
C TYR A 250 -8.74 -9.61 6.36
N ILE A 251 -7.81 -8.74 6.01
CA ILE A 251 -6.65 -9.14 5.23
C ILE A 251 -5.63 -9.80 6.15
N LYS A 252 -5.37 -11.08 5.94
CA LYS A 252 -4.33 -11.84 6.65
C LYS A 252 -2.95 -11.62 6.06
N ARG A 253 -2.88 -11.51 4.72
CA ARG A 253 -1.61 -11.38 4.01
C ARG A 253 -1.78 -10.65 2.68
N ILE A 254 -0.81 -9.80 2.36
CA ILE A 254 -0.63 -9.21 1.03
C ILE A 254 0.80 -9.51 0.58
N PHE A 255 0.95 -10.01 -0.65
CA PHE A 255 2.22 -9.99 -1.35
C PHE A 255 2.03 -9.26 -2.67
N ALA A 256 2.85 -8.25 -2.93
CA ALA A 256 2.83 -7.46 -4.16
C ALA A 256 4.21 -7.45 -4.82
N LYS A 257 4.24 -7.64 -6.13
CA LYS A 257 5.43 -7.52 -6.96
C LYS A 257 5.18 -6.51 -8.08
N PHE A 258 6.09 -5.55 -8.23
CA PHE A 258 6.00 -4.46 -9.18
C PHE A 258 7.06 -4.64 -10.26
N TYR A 259 6.63 -4.63 -11.51
CA TYR A 259 7.48 -4.89 -12.67
C TYR A 259 7.75 -3.63 -13.48
N LYS A 260 6.73 -2.76 -13.59
CA LYS A 260 6.77 -1.54 -14.39
C LYS A 260 6.04 -0.41 -13.67
N TYR A 261 6.34 0.82 -14.05
CA TYR A 261 5.60 1.99 -13.60
C TYR A 261 4.19 2.01 -14.20
N ALA A 262 3.25 2.55 -13.46
CA ALA A 262 1.89 2.82 -13.91
C ALA A 262 1.80 4.30 -14.29
N GLU A 263 1.56 4.58 -15.55
CA GLU A 263 1.52 5.94 -16.06
C GLU A 263 0.19 6.64 -15.74
N ASN A 264 0.25 7.93 -15.40
CA ASN A 264 -0.91 8.70 -14.96
C ASN A 264 -1.93 8.98 -16.08
N ASN A 265 -1.52 8.91 -17.33
CA ASN A 265 -2.29 9.36 -18.49
C ASN A 265 -2.94 8.23 -19.29
N GLN A 266 -2.92 7.01 -18.76
CA GLN A 266 -3.42 5.83 -19.44
C GLN A 266 -4.37 5.05 -18.55
N GLU A 267 -5.35 4.39 -19.16
CA GLU A 267 -6.28 3.51 -18.47
C GLU A 267 -5.53 2.39 -17.72
N LEU A 268 -5.93 2.16 -16.49
CA LEU A 268 -5.46 1.05 -15.67
C LEU A 268 -6.60 0.07 -15.41
N LEU A 269 -6.30 -1.20 -15.56
CA LEU A 269 -7.22 -2.29 -15.29
C LEU A 269 -6.69 -3.17 -14.17
N VAL A 270 -7.54 -3.52 -13.23
CA VAL A 270 -7.32 -4.59 -12.28
C VAL A 270 -8.04 -5.84 -12.80
N ARG A 271 -7.35 -7.00 -12.82
CA ARG A 271 -7.89 -8.27 -13.31
C ARG A 271 -7.68 -9.38 -12.28
N LEU A 272 -8.73 -10.14 -12.00
CA LEU A 272 -8.65 -11.35 -11.21
C LEU A 272 -8.19 -12.50 -12.10
N ILE A 273 -7.02 -13.07 -11.80
CA ILE A 273 -6.47 -14.23 -12.47
C ILE A 273 -7.08 -15.51 -11.89
N ARG A 274 -7.09 -15.60 -10.56
CA ARG A 274 -7.56 -16.79 -9.85
C ARG A 274 -8.08 -16.42 -8.47
N LYS A 275 -9.12 -17.11 -8.05
CA LYS A 275 -9.64 -17.09 -6.69
C LYS A 275 -9.80 -18.52 -6.21
N ASP A 276 -9.19 -18.81 -5.08
CA ASP A 276 -9.34 -20.08 -4.36
C ASP A 276 -9.93 -19.78 -2.99
N SER A 277 -10.93 -20.54 -2.57
CA SER A 277 -11.51 -20.44 -1.24
C SER A 277 -11.42 -21.79 -0.54
N SER A 278 -10.90 -21.80 0.65
CA SER A 278 -10.96 -22.89 1.62
C SER A 278 -11.67 -22.37 2.86
N ASN A 279 -12.11 -23.23 3.77
CA ASN A 279 -13.01 -22.92 4.89
C ASN A 279 -13.01 -21.45 5.35
N ASP A 280 -11.89 -20.93 5.86
CA ASP A 280 -11.83 -19.59 6.47
C ASP A 280 -10.97 -18.60 5.65
N THR A 281 -10.30 -19.07 4.59
CA THR A 281 -9.37 -18.28 3.81
C THR A 281 -9.77 -18.19 2.35
N THR A 282 -9.88 -16.98 1.83
CA THR A 282 -9.97 -16.70 0.39
C THR A 282 -8.64 -16.15 -0.09
N ARG A 283 -8.06 -16.79 -1.11
CA ARG A 283 -6.87 -16.32 -1.81
C ARG A 283 -7.24 -15.78 -3.17
N CYS A 284 -6.90 -14.53 -3.45
CA CYS A 284 -7.00 -13.93 -4.77
C CYS A 284 -5.62 -13.70 -5.38
N ILE A 285 -5.47 -14.05 -6.65
CA ILE A 285 -4.33 -13.67 -7.49
C ILE A 285 -4.83 -12.61 -8.46
N ILE A 286 -4.27 -11.41 -8.35
CA ILE A 286 -4.71 -10.22 -9.05
C ILE A 286 -3.53 -9.60 -9.78
N GLU A 287 -3.76 -9.15 -11.00
CA GLU A 287 -2.79 -8.36 -11.74
C GLU A 287 -3.34 -6.99 -12.12
N ILE A 288 -2.44 -6.04 -12.26
CA ILE A 288 -2.76 -4.73 -12.82
C ILE A 288 -2.12 -4.59 -14.18
N LEU A 289 -2.92 -4.11 -15.11
CA LEU A 289 -2.59 -4.00 -16.53
C LEU A 289 -2.72 -2.55 -16.98
N GLN A 290 -1.83 -2.16 -17.89
CA GLN A 290 -1.91 -0.93 -18.65
C GLN A 290 -1.53 -1.24 -20.10
N GLU A 291 -2.36 -0.89 -21.07
CA GLU A 291 -2.17 -1.25 -22.48
C GLU A 291 -1.88 -2.74 -22.71
N GLY A 292 -2.56 -3.63 -21.97
CA GLY A 292 -2.35 -5.07 -22.03
C GLY A 292 -1.07 -5.59 -21.36
N ILE A 293 -0.21 -4.71 -20.85
CA ILE A 293 1.04 -5.06 -20.20
C ILE A 293 0.83 -5.20 -18.70
N ARG A 294 1.33 -6.29 -18.11
CA ARG A 294 1.32 -6.49 -16.65
C ARG A 294 2.31 -5.53 -15.98
N LEU A 295 1.78 -4.67 -15.10
CA LEU A 295 2.58 -3.75 -14.29
C LEU A 295 2.90 -4.34 -12.92
N SER A 296 1.96 -5.06 -12.31
CA SER A 296 2.12 -5.65 -10.98
C SER A 296 1.28 -6.92 -10.81
N LEU A 297 1.66 -7.72 -9.81
CA LEU A 297 0.99 -8.96 -9.43
C LEU A 297 0.82 -8.99 -7.91
N PHE A 298 -0.38 -9.37 -7.47
CA PHE A 298 -0.76 -9.43 -6.07
C PHE A 298 -1.27 -10.81 -5.70
N PHE A 299 -0.89 -11.26 -4.51
CA PHE A 299 -1.50 -12.39 -3.83
C PHE A 299 -2.09 -11.86 -2.53
N ILE A 300 -3.41 -11.88 -2.42
CA ILE A 300 -4.14 -11.33 -1.28
C ILE A 300 -4.89 -12.47 -0.61
N TYR A 301 -4.73 -12.57 0.71
CA TYR A 301 -5.39 -13.56 1.53
C TYR A 301 -6.34 -12.85 2.48
N ILE A 302 -7.62 -13.19 2.36
CA ILE A 302 -8.69 -12.69 3.23
C ILE A 302 -9.13 -13.84 4.13
N ASN A 303 -9.19 -13.58 5.41
CA ASN A 303 -9.75 -14.50 6.39
C ASN A 303 -11.04 -13.92 6.97
N GLU A 304 -11.86 -14.80 7.53
CA GLU A 304 -13.03 -14.45 8.31
C GLU A 304 -12.69 -14.47 9.81
N VAL A 305 -13.21 -13.49 10.52
CA VAL A 305 -13.13 -13.46 11.99
C VAL A 305 -14.17 -14.42 12.52
N GLU A 306 -13.78 -15.36 13.35
CA GLU A 306 -14.72 -16.17 14.11
C GLU A 306 -15.56 -15.24 15.00
N CYS A 307 -16.85 -15.16 14.73
CA CYS A 307 -17.80 -14.57 15.66
C CYS A 307 -18.00 -15.61 16.78
N ASN A 308 -17.27 -15.48 17.88
CA ASN A 308 -17.72 -16.14 19.12
C ASN A 308 -19.04 -15.45 19.51
N GLU A 309 -20.14 -16.16 19.31
CA GLU A 309 -21.46 -15.78 19.79
C GLU A 309 -21.47 -15.64 21.31
#